data_b73c422816155eb80a4113d1512eae5b
#
_entry.id   b73c422816155eb80a4113d1512eae5b
#
_cell.length_a   1.000
_cell.length_b   1.000
_cell.length_c   1.000
_cell.angle_alpha   90.00
_cell.angle_beta   90.00
_cell.angle_gamma   90.00
#
_symmetry.space_group_name_H-M   'P 1'
#
loop_
_entity.id
_entity.type
_entity.pdbx_description
1 polymer ?
#
loop_
_entity_poly.entity_id
_entity_poly.type
_entity_poly.pdbx_seq_one_letter_code
_entity_poly.pdbx_strand_id
1 'polypeptide(L)'
;MTEAEIQLLIAMDSEVWEAYLPYLAAQMQQQIAVGSFAGLTRQQIIANIETAALSASQVETLVTTSLNNYSRSVTTAMMEEEPDNTLYQYIGPVDGKTRDICLQMGSAGTITKSEIEKTFGSSVLVYGGGYNCRHKWQSVSKVGVSKNFYNPKKAKELLSGDN
;
A
#
# COMPACT_ATOMS: atom_id res chain seq x y z
N MET A 1 18.64 -37.07 -2.27
CA MET A 1 17.31 -36.54 -1.87
C MET A 1 16.39 -36.76 -3.03
N THR A 2 15.32 -37.46 -2.84
CA THR A 2 14.30 -37.78 -3.85
C THR A 2 13.30 -36.63 -3.94
N GLU A 3 12.57 -36.52 -5.05
CA GLU A 3 11.50 -35.55 -5.24
C GLU A 3 10.44 -35.64 -4.10
N ALA A 4 10.11 -36.87 -3.67
CA ALA A 4 9.18 -37.10 -2.58
C ALA A 4 9.67 -36.55 -1.23
N GLU A 5 10.98 -36.66 -0.94
CA GLU A 5 11.59 -36.07 0.26
C GLU A 5 11.57 -34.54 0.21
N ILE A 6 11.78 -33.93 -0.98
CA ILE A 6 11.70 -32.49 -1.18
C ILE A 6 10.28 -32.00 -0.93
N GLN A 7 9.27 -32.67 -1.49
CA GLN A 7 7.85 -32.29 -1.32
C GLN A 7 7.41 -32.44 0.14
N LEU A 8 7.89 -33.47 0.85
CA LEU A 8 7.60 -33.62 2.27
C LEU A 8 8.21 -32.49 3.11
N LEU A 9 9.45 -32.08 2.83
CA LEU A 9 10.10 -30.96 3.52
C LEU A 9 9.38 -29.65 3.26
N ILE A 10 8.94 -29.39 2.02
CA ILE A 10 8.15 -28.22 1.67
C ILE A 10 6.83 -28.21 2.43
N ALA A 11 6.13 -29.35 2.51
CA ALA A 11 4.87 -29.44 3.23
C ALA A 11 5.04 -29.19 4.74
N MET A 12 6.06 -29.80 5.37
CA MET A 12 6.38 -29.55 6.78
C MET A 12 6.76 -28.10 7.05
N ASP A 13 7.54 -27.49 6.16
CA ASP A 13 7.93 -26.08 6.27
C ASP A 13 6.70 -25.16 6.12
N SER A 14 5.79 -25.46 5.20
CA SER A 14 4.54 -24.72 5.01
C SER A 14 3.66 -24.74 6.26
N GLU A 15 3.49 -25.91 6.92
CA GLU A 15 2.71 -26.01 8.17
C GLU A 15 3.31 -25.13 9.29
N VAL A 16 4.63 -25.12 9.42
CA VAL A 16 5.33 -24.29 10.41
C VAL A 16 5.10 -22.80 10.10
N TRP A 17 5.23 -22.40 8.85
CA TRP A 17 5.01 -21.01 8.45
C TRP A 17 3.54 -20.57 8.58
N GLU A 18 2.59 -21.42 8.21
CA GLU A 18 1.15 -21.16 8.39
C GLU A 18 0.77 -20.95 9.86
N ALA A 19 1.43 -21.65 10.77
CA ALA A 19 1.21 -21.47 12.21
C ALA A 19 1.93 -20.24 12.78
N TYR A 20 3.14 -19.96 12.29
CA TYR A 20 4.01 -18.90 12.85
C TYR A 20 3.75 -17.51 12.25
N LEU A 21 3.45 -17.44 10.96
CA LEU A 21 3.23 -16.15 10.26
C LEU A 21 2.08 -15.32 10.85
N PRO A 22 0.91 -15.88 11.23
CA PRO A 22 -0.15 -15.11 11.87
C PRO A 22 0.28 -14.50 13.21
N TYR A 23 1.04 -15.24 14.02
CA TYR A 23 1.57 -14.75 15.28
C TYR A 23 2.56 -13.61 15.09
N LEU A 24 3.51 -13.78 14.16
CA LEU A 24 4.47 -12.74 13.81
C LEU A 24 3.79 -11.49 13.24
N ALA A 25 2.80 -11.68 12.36
CA ALA A 25 2.02 -10.60 11.79
C ALA A 25 1.26 -9.83 12.87
N ALA A 26 0.63 -10.53 13.84
CA ALA A 26 -0.08 -9.90 14.95
C ALA A 26 0.87 -9.08 15.85
N GLN A 27 2.04 -9.61 16.17
CA GLN A 27 3.05 -8.88 16.95
C GLN A 27 3.52 -7.62 16.21
N MET A 28 3.81 -7.72 14.91
CA MET A 28 4.23 -6.57 14.12
C MET A 28 3.13 -5.52 14.03
N GLN A 29 1.88 -5.91 13.79
CA GLN A 29 0.73 -5.00 13.75
C GLN A 29 0.56 -4.27 15.08
N GLN A 30 0.69 -4.97 16.20
CA GLN A 30 0.63 -4.37 17.53
C GLN A 30 1.74 -3.32 17.72
N GLN A 31 3.00 -3.64 17.37
CA GLN A 31 4.12 -2.71 17.50
C GLN A 31 3.95 -1.46 16.61
N ILE A 32 3.45 -1.64 15.38
CA ILE A 32 3.15 -0.55 14.46
C ILE A 32 2.03 0.35 15.03
N ALA A 33 0.95 -0.24 15.52
CA ALA A 33 -0.17 0.50 16.10
C ALA A 33 0.28 1.30 17.33
N VAL A 34 0.93 0.65 18.30
CA VAL A 34 1.44 1.30 19.52
C VAL A 34 2.42 2.42 19.17
N GLY A 35 3.37 2.17 18.26
CA GLY A 35 4.34 3.18 17.84
C GLY A 35 3.68 4.38 17.15
N SER A 36 2.68 4.13 16.31
CA SER A 36 1.93 5.20 15.62
C SER A 36 1.14 6.05 16.61
N PHE A 37 0.45 5.45 17.59
CA PHE A 37 -0.25 6.18 18.67
C PHE A 37 0.70 6.97 19.55
N ALA A 38 1.90 6.44 19.82
CA ALA A 38 2.94 7.13 20.58
C ALA A 38 3.65 8.25 19.79
N GLY A 39 3.30 8.45 18.52
CA GLY A 39 3.92 9.47 17.67
C GLY A 39 5.37 9.15 17.28
N LEU A 40 5.76 7.87 17.31
CA LEU A 40 7.09 7.45 16.90
C LEU A 40 7.30 7.62 15.41
N THR A 41 8.53 7.97 15.02
CA THR A 41 8.93 7.97 13.61
C THR A 41 8.97 6.56 13.04
N ARG A 42 8.84 6.43 11.71
CA ARG A 42 8.98 5.15 11.02
C ARG A 42 10.25 4.39 11.42
N GLN A 43 11.38 5.09 11.55
CA GLN A 43 12.65 4.50 11.93
C GLN A 43 12.64 3.94 13.36
N GLN A 44 12.00 4.65 14.29
CA GLN A 44 11.83 4.16 15.66
C GLN A 44 10.91 2.94 15.72
N ILE A 45 9.83 2.90 14.94
CA ILE A 45 8.95 1.72 14.85
C ILE A 45 9.73 0.52 14.30
N ILE A 46 10.50 0.70 13.23
CA ILE A 46 11.33 -0.36 12.65
C ILE A 46 12.32 -0.90 13.69
N ALA A 47 12.99 -0.02 14.43
CA ALA A 47 13.97 -0.42 15.44
C ALA A 47 13.35 -1.19 16.63
N ASN A 48 12.06 -0.97 16.90
CA ASN A 48 11.33 -1.68 17.96
C ASN A 48 10.82 -3.07 17.55
N ILE A 49 10.83 -3.38 16.23
CA ILE A 49 10.38 -4.67 15.73
C ILE A 49 11.59 -5.63 15.69
N GLU A 50 11.79 -6.37 16.79
CA GLU A 50 12.77 -7.43 16.82
C GLU A 50 12.19 -8.72 16.25
N THR A 51 12.71 -9.16 15.10
CA THR A 51 12.39 -10.47 14.56
C THR A 51 13.64 -11.15 14.03
N ALA A 52 13.90 -12.37 14.51
CA ALA A 52 15.00 -13.21 14.03
C ALA A 52 14.70 -13.82 12.64
N ALA A 53 13.45 -13.76 12.19
CA ALA A 53 12.98 -14.41 10.96
C ALA A 53 13.00 -13.52 9.73
N LEU A 54 13.09 -12.19 9.89
CA LEU A 54 13.00 -11.23 8.80
C LEU A 54 14.26 -10.38 8.69
N SER A 55 14.69 -10.11 7.47
CA SER A 55 15.75 -9.13 7.22
C SER A 55 15.26 -7.69 7.50
N ALA A 56 16.18 -6.78 7.81
CA ALA A 56 15.85 -5.38 8.04
C ALA A 56 15.06 -4.74 6.88
N SER A 57 15.38 -5.09 5.64
CA SER A 57 14.65 -4.60 4.46
C SER A 57 13.23 -5.14 4.36
N GLN A 58 13.00 -6.39 4.78
CA GLN A 58 11.65 -6.96 4.84
C GLN A 58 10.81 -6.28 5.92
N VAL A 59 11.38 -6.07 7.11
CA VAL A 59 10.73 -5.32 8.21
C VAL A 59 10.39 -3.91 7.75
N GLU A 60 11.33 -3.19 7.16
CA GLU A 60 11.11 -1.84 6.63
C GLU A 60 9.95 -1.79 5.63
N THR A 61 9.92 -2.75 4.72
CA THR A 61 8.87 -2.83 3.69
C THR A 61 7.50 -3.13 4.30
N LEU A 62 7.41 -4.04 5.27
CA LEU A 62 6.17 -4.36 5.98
C LEU A 62 5.66 -3.16 6.78
N VAL A 63 6.51 -2.51 7.55
CA VAL A 63 6.16 -1.31 8.33
C VAL A 63 5.66 -0.20 7.40
N THR A 64 6.40 0.07 6.31
CA THR A 64 6.01 1.10 5.33
C THR A 64 4.66 0.79 4.69
N THR A 65 4.42 -0.46 4.31
CA THR A 65 3.14 -0.90 3.73
C THR A 65 2.00 -0.71 4.72
N SER A 66 2.17 -1.13 5.98
CA SER A 66 1.16 -1.04 7.03
C SER A 66 0.81 0.41 7.36
N LEU A 67 1.80 1.29 7.50
CA LEU A 67 1.58 2.71 7.74
C LEU A 67 0.84 3.39 6.58
N ASN A 68 1.19 3.05 5.35
CA ASN A 68 0.50 3.56 4.17
C ASN A 68 -0.95 3.05 4.09
N ASN A 69 -1.19 1.77 4.39
CA ASN A 69 -2.54 1.21 4.44
C ASN A 69 -3.37 1.87 5.54
N TYR A 70 -2.80 2.07 6.73
CA TYR A 70 -3.47 2.79 7.82
C TYR A 70 -3.85 4.21 7.39
N SER A 71 -2.93 4.97 6.82
CA SER A 71 -3.21 6.32 6.31
C SER A 71 -4.33 6.34 5.27
N ARG A 72 -4.37 5.34 4.36
CA ARG A 72 -5.43 5.21 3.38
C ARG A 72 -6.76 4.81 4.01
N SER A 73 -6.76 3.92 5.01
CA SER A 73 -7.98 3.54 5.73
C SER A 73 -8.63 4.73 6.41
N VAL A 74 -7.85 5.60 7.04
CA VAL A 74 -8.35 6.86 7.60
C VAL A 74 -8.95 7.75 6.51
N THR A 75 -8.24 7.91 5.38
CA THR A 75 -8.75 8.69 4.24
C THR A 75 -10.04 8.08 3.69
N THR A 76 -10.12 6.76 3.57
CA THR A 76 -11.33 6.05 3.10
C THR A 76 -12.51 6.26 4.04
N ALA A 77 -12.29 6.21 5.36
CA ALA A 77 -13.33 6.52 6.34
C ALA A 77 -13.84 7.96 6.19
N MET A 78 -12.95 8.92 5.93
CA MET A 78 -13.36 10.30 5.65
C MET A 78 -14.15 10.44 4.35
N MET A 79 -13.85 9.62 3.32
CA MET A 79 -14.61 9.59 2.07
C MET A 79 -16.08 9.15 2.26
N GLU A 80 -16.37 8.35 3.30
CA GLU A 80 -17.74 7.92 3.61
C GLU A 80 -18.61 9.09 4.13
N GLU A 81 -17.97 10.10 4.70
CA GLU A 81 -18.65 11.29 5.24
C GLU A 81 -18.78 12.42 4.21
N GLU A 82 -18.07 12.31 3.07
CA GLU A 82 -18.11 13.31 2.01
C GLU A 82 -19.29 13.08 1.05
N PRO A 83 -19.80 14.15 0.38
CA PRO A 83 -20.86 14.02 -0.63
C PRO A 83 -20.48 13.05 -1.76
N ASP A 84 -21.44 12.27 -2.28
CA ASP A 84 -21.25 11.28 -3.34
C ASP A 84 -20.60 11.83 -4.63
N ASN A 85 -20.78 13.13 -4.89
CA ASN A 85 -20.20 13.81 -6.04
C ASN A 85 -18.81 14.40 -5.79
N THR A 86 -18.20 14.11 -4.63
CA THR A 86 -16.82 14.52 -4.35
C THR A 86 -15.88 13.84 -5.32
N LEU A 87 -14.99 14.63 -5.91
CA LEU A 87 -13.99 14.15 -6.86
C LEU A 87 -12.66 13.86 -6.15
N TYR A 88 -12.05 12.74 -6.51
CA TYR A 88 -10.76 12.28 -6.00
C TYR A 88 -9.77 12.10 -7.12
N GLN A 89 -8.50 12.34 -6.81
CA GLN A 89 -7.39 12.09 -7.71
C GLN A 89 -6.39 11.14 -7.04
N TYR A 90 -5.86 10.19 -7.82
CA TYR A 90 -4.79 9.30 -7.34
C TYR A 90 -3.46 10.02 -7.45
N ILE A 91 -2.81 10.23 -6.33
CA ILE A 91 -1.57 11.01 -6.24
C ILE A 91 -0.43 10.20 -5.64
N GLY A 92 0.77 10.48 -6.09
CA GLY A 92 2.01 9.87 -5.59
C GLY A 92 3.16 10.07 -6.58
N PRO A 93 4.37 9.62 -6.24
CA PRO A 93 5.53 9.77 -7.11
C PRO A 93 5.40 8.87 -8.35
N VAL A 94 5.77 9.43 -9.52
CA VAL A 94 5.84 8.69 -10.78
C VAL A 94 7.32 8.51 -11.14
N ASP A 95 7.81 7.29 -10.95
CA ASP A 95 9.21 6.92 -11.18
C ASP A 95 9.31 5.45 -11.67
N GLY A 96 10.53 4.96 -11.90
CA GLY A 96 10.79 3.60 -12.36
C GLY A 96 10.35 2.48 -11.39
N LYS A 97 9.88 2.81 -10.18
CA LYS A 97 9.29 1.87 -9.22
C LYS A 97 7.77 1.92 -9.20
N THR A 98 7.16 2.78 -10.01
CA THR A 98 5.72 2.94 -10.09
C THR A 98 5.12 1.80 -10.91
N ARG A 99 4.19 1.06 -10.33
CA ARG A 99 3.53 -0.08 -11.00
C ARG A 99 2.48 0.39 -11.98
N ASP A 100 2.22 -0.42 -13.00
CA ASP A 100 1.21 -0.17 -14.04
C ASP A 100 -0.17 0.15 -13.44
N ILE A 101 -0.62 -0.59 -12.44
CA ILE A 101 -1.88 -0.30 -11.75
C ILE A 101 -1.90 1.11 -11.12
N CYS A 102 -0.78 1.58 -10.58
CA CYS A 102 -0.68 2.94 -10.04
C CYS A 102 -0.70 3.99 -11.15
N LEU A 103 -0.07 3.70 -12.30
CA LEU A 103 -0.12 4.54 -13.49
C LEU A 103 -1.53 4.62 -14.06
N GLN A 104 -2.24 3.48 -14.14
CA GLN A 104 -3.65 3.42 -14.58
C GLN A 104 -4.55 4.24 -13.68
N MET A 105 -4.49 4.04 -12.36
CA MET A 105 -5.27 4.84 -11.40
C MET A 105 -4.95 6.33 -11.49
N GLY A 106 -3.67 6.68 -11.61
CA GLY A 106 -3.26 8.06 -11.79
C GLY A 106 -3.72 8.67 -13.10
N SER A 107 -3.77 7.91 -14.20
CA SER A 107 -4.23 8.38 -15.51
C SER A 107 -5.74 8.53 -15.60
N ALA A 108 -6.53 7.98 -14.67
CA ALA A 108 -7.97 8.12 -14.63
C ALA A 108 -8.43 9.57 -14.39
N GLY A 109 -7.51 10.44 -13.92
CA GLY A 109 -7.84 11.83 -13.63
C GLY A 109 -8.62 11.98 -12.32
N THR A 110 -9.63 12.86 -12.34
CA THR A 110 -10.50 13.11 -11.18
C THR A 110 -11.81 12.37 -11.36
N ILE A 111 -12.11 11.47 -10.43
CA ILE A 111 -13.31 10.61 -10.46
C ILE A 111 -13.94 10.50 -9.07
N THR A 112 -15.21 10.13 -9.00
CA THR A 112 -15.92 9.91 -7.75
C THR A 112 -15.50 8.60 -7.06
N LYS A 113 -15.81 8.45 -5.77
CA LYS A 113 -15.58 7.21 -5.03
C LYS A 113 -16.25 6.02 -5.72
N SER A 114 -17.51 6.18 -6.14
CA SER A 114 -18.26 5.13 -6.84
C SER A 114 -17.58 4.70 -8.16
N GLU A 115 -17.01 5.63 -8.91
CA GLU A 115 -16.27 5.34 -10.13
C GLU A 115 -14.93 4.63 -9.83
N ILE A 116 -14.24 5.01 -8.74
CA ILE A 116 -13.03 4.30 -8.27
C ILE A 116 -13.36 2.83 -8.01
N GLU A 117 -14.39 2.58 -7.20
CA GLU A 117 -14.82 1.24 -6.80
C GLU A 117 -15.27 0.40 -8.00
N LYS A 118 -16.00 0.99 -8.91
CA LYS A 118 -16.48 0.33 -10.14
C LYS A 118 -15.34 -0.03 -11.09
N THR A 119 -14.33 0.85 -11.20
CA THR A 119 -13.26 0.70 -12.20
C THR A 119 -12.10 -0.15 -11.71
N PHE A 120 -11.73 0.03 -10.43
CA PHE A 120 -10.51 -0.56 -9.85
C PHE A 120 -10.80 -1.51 -8.69
N GLY A 121 -12.05 -1.56 -8.20
CA GLY A 121 -12.43 -2.30 -7.00
C GLY A 121 -12.24 -1.49 -5.71
N SER A 122 -13.06 -1.78 -4.68
CA SER A 122 -13.01 -1.07 -3.39
C SER A 122 -11.68 -1.25 -2.64
N SER A 123 -10.99 -2.36 -2.87
CA SER A 123 -9.71 -2.67 -2.21
C SER A 123 -8.60 -1.65 -2.50
N VAL A 124 -8.63 -0.95 -3.64
CA VAL A 124 -7.62 0.06 -3.99
C VAL A 124 -7.68 1.30 -3.10
N LEU A 125 -8.79 1.55 -2.44
CA LEU A 125 -8.95 2.65 -1.50
C LEU A 125 -8.02 2.47 -0.29
N VAL A 126 -7.86 1.24 0.20
CA VAL A 126 -7.01 0.90 1.35
C VAL A 126 -5.62 0.42 0.92
N TYR A 127 -5.55 -0.49 -0.05
CA TYR A 127 -4.28 -1.14 -0.43
C TYR A 127 -3.54 -0.38 -1.54
N GLY A 128 -4.19 0.60 -2.19
CA GLY A 128 -3.63 1.32 -3.33
C GLY A 128 -3.22 0.36 -4.44
N GLY A 129 -2.01 0.50 -4.99
CA GLY A 129 -1.43 -0.43 -5.96
C GLY A 129 -0.78 -1.67 -5.34
N GLY A 130 -1.10 -2.00 -4.07
CA GLY A 130 -0.59 -3.17 -3.34
C GLY A 130 0.62 -2.89 -2.46
N TYR A 131 1.41 -3.94 -2.22
CA TYR A 131 2.55 -3.94 -1.30
C TYR A 131 3.55 -2.81 -1.57
N ASN A 132 3.95 -2.07 -0.53
CA ASN A 132 4.86 -0.93 -0.60
C ASN A 132 4.41 0.21 -1.56
N CYS A 133 3.09 0.36 -1.77
CA CYS A 133 2.55 1.43 -2.60
C CYS A 133 2.67 2.79 -1.90
N ARG A 134 3.19 3.79 -2.63
CA ARG A 134 3.42 5.17 -2.15
C ARG A 134 2.31 6.14 -2.55
N HIS A 135 1.27 5.66 -3.24
CA HIS A 135 0.18 6.47 -3.78
C HIS A 135 -1.06 6.37 -2.90
N LYS A 136 -1.93 7.38 -3.02
CA LYS A 136 -3.24 7.42 -2.35
C LYS A 136 -4.25 8.21 -3.17
N TRP A 137 -5.53 7.99 -2.93
CA TRP A 137 -6.61 8.86 -3.37
C TRP A 137 -6.72 10.07 -2.46
N GLN A 138 -6.93 11.25 -3.05
CA GLN A 138 -7.12 12.49 -2.31
C GLN A 138 -8.23 13.30 -2.96
N SER A 139 -9.12 13.90 -2.14
CA SER A 139 -10.18 14.77 -2.64
C SER A 139 -9.60 16.03 -3.29
N VAL A 140 -10.21 16.42 -4.40
CA VAL A 140 -9.79 17.59 -5.20
C VAL A 140 -10.45 18.87 -4.69
N SER A 141 -11.37 18.75 -3.75
CA SER A 141 -12.11 19.88 -3.20
C SER A 141 -11.19 20.81 -2.40
N LYS A 142 -11.04 22.02 -2.87
CA LYS A 142 -10.69 23.25 -2.14
C LYS A 142 -9.24 23.62 -1.90
N VAL A 143 -8.25 22.78 -2.14
CA VAL A 143 -6.85 23.20 -2.11
C VAL A 143 -6.22 22.80 -3.43
N GLY A 144 -5.70 23.77 -4.17
CA GLY A 144 -5.11 23.52 -5.47
C GLY A 144 -4.16 22.33 -5.43
N VAL A 145 -4.46 21.32 -6.26
CA VAL A 145 -3.62 20.13 -6.41
C VAL A 145 -2.17 20.59 -6.53
N SER A 146 -1.33 20.17 -5.59
CA SER A 146 0.10 20.46 -5.69
C SER A 146 0.59 19.88 -7.01
N LYS A 147 0.88 20.73 -7.98
CA LYS A 147 1.33 20.37 -9.33
C LYS A 147 2.60 19.50 -9.35
N ASN A 148 3.23 19.31 -8.18
CA ASN A 148 4.52 18.66 -8.05
C ASN A 148 4.46 17.13 -7.77
N PHE A 149 3.29 16.56 -7.47
CA PHE A 149 3.20 15.15 -7.05
C PHE A 149 2.69 14.18 -8.10
N TYR A 150 2.01 14.67 -9.14
CA TYR A 150 1.48 13.80 -10.18
C TYR A 150 1.51 14.49 -11.55
N ASN A 151 2.10 13.82 -12.53
CA ASN A 151 2.09 14.26 -13.93
C ASN A 151 1.34 13.23 -14.80
N PRO A 152 0.07 13.50 -15.14
CA PRO A 152 -0.74 12.58 -15.92
C PRO A 152 -0.18 12.30 -17.33
N LYS A 153 0.56 13.26 -17.93
CA LYS A 153 1.21 13.06 -19.22
C LYS A 153 2.30 12.01 -19.11
N LYS A 154 3.18 12.14 -18.10
CA LYS A 154 4.25 11.18 -17.85
C LYS A 154 3.73 9.78 -17.53
N ALA A 155 2.60 9.67 -16.81
CA ALA A 155 1.96 8.38 -16.56
C ALA A 155 1.46 7.73 -17.88
N LYS A 156 0.86 8.52 -18.77
CA LYS A 156 0.41 8.04 -20.08
C LYS A 156 1.57 7.62 -20.98
N GLU A 157 2.66 8.39 -21.03
CA GLU A 157 3.89 8.06 -21.77
C GLU A 157 4.48 6.72 -21.32
N LEU A 158 4.55 6.48 -19.99
CA LEU A 158 5.04 5.22 -19.44
C LEU A 158 4.13 4.02 -19.76
N LEU A 159 2.82 4.24 -19.86
CA LEU A 159 1.87 3.18 -20.23
C LEU A 159 1.86 2.87 -21.73
N SER A 160 2.15 3.87 -22.58
CA SER A 160 2.20 3.67 -24.05
C SER A 160 3.45 2.95 -24.52
N GLY A 161 4.49 2.84 -23.69
CA GLY A 161 5.76 2.20 -24.06
C GLY A 161 6.58 2.98 -25.09
N ASP A 162 6.22 4.22 -25.37
CA ASP A 162 6.95 5.12 -26.25
C ASP A 162 8.18 5.69 -25.51
N ASN A 163 9.26 4.92 -25.52
CA ASN A 163 10.62 5.36 -25.15
C ASN A 163 11.53 5.26 -26.36
#